data_7a5dd7e0fa9ef4db5a3eacf561b33fd6
#
_entry.id   7a5dd7e0fa9ef4db5a3eacf561b33fd6
#
_cell.length_a   1.000
_cell.length_b   1.000
_cell.length_c   1.000
_cell.angle_alpha   90.00
_cell.angle_beta   90.00
_cell.angle_gamma   90.00
#
_symmetry.space_group_name_H-M   'P 1'
#
loop_
_entity.id
_entity.type
_entity.pdbx_description
1 polymer ?
#
loop_
_entity_poly.entity_id
_entity_poly.type
_entity_poly.pdbx_seq_one_letter_code
_entity_poly.pdbx_strand_id
1 'polypeptide(L)'
;MSEASSVKEHLARRFDTQRLVFWHDPDGEYTSGLDALGLDGVETVRVENDEYAVKNRLLQVAPRTKFLVYRSGAVPTGIGNWLLDLELAYGVFTADRTSLVQQELGLTADGIDEVVRTHEKFFRAAKRAQNLKILLDPDDDADKLRAKISAVLLGQREHSLLELMRTLLIENAAGSDAKYRALVDYGLDEFLWQGVAAIYAYTSPGPSVDDFVLWVFRQAIDGFKSDRPGGLRNIQLDFASLRNDRRSTDALASLARRAASDLDYASSIENATFRDLAGNDLFEEVERKIISDLARAVAGRTVTARDVSDVVRSRQSSIWVAGYRKLYAAIGSASDLLSELTTLKLTVSSFDEGLDRYRLEWFRVDQLYRQFVFAARTAEHSGPLEALRAEVEKFYANKFLYELGNAWQLQVDAAERWRSSVLRPQTAFYAEHVAPLIRDGRKKAVVIISDALRYEVAEELGTRIRQEDRFDARLDAVLGVLPSYTQLGMAALLPNKTIGHSKGGDPVLVDGRRSDGTANRSKVLGAVDGKAIQAEDLLSLSREELRELYAQSQVLYVYHDRIDATGDKARTERQVFEAADDTLRELVDLVKRLTNANATNIFITADHGFLFQDTALSDSF
;
A
#
# COMPACT_ATOMS: atom_id res chain seq x y z
N MET A 1 -37.47 -17.76 22.40
CA MET A 1 -38.88 -17.88 22.88
C MET A 1 -39.26 -19.36 22.78
N SER A 2 -40.13 -19.88 23.62
CA SER A 2 -40.61 -21.26 23.43
C SER A 2 -41.49 -21.30 22.17
N GLU A 3 -41.54 -22.42 21.50
CA GLU A 3 -42.31 -22.65 20.27
C GLU A 3 -43.81 -22.27 20.48
N ALA A 4 -44.35 -22.63 21.62
CA ALA A 4 -45.71 -22.23 22.05
C ALA A 4 -45.89 -20.70 22.18
N SER A 5 -44.84 -19.94 22.55
CA SER A 5 -44.88 -18.48 22.63
C SER A 5 -44.93 -17.83 21.23
N SER A 6 -44.22 -18.40 20.25
CA SER A 6 -44.25 -17.93 18.87
C SER A 6 -45.59 -18.20 18.20
N VAL A 7 -46.15 -19.41 18.38
CA VAL A 7 -47.47 -19.76 17.87
C VAL A 7 -48.56 -18.85 18.44
N LYS A 8 -48.51 -18.58 19.76
CA LYS A 8 -49.44 -17.67 20.42
C LYS A 8 -49.40 -16.25 19.83
N GLU A 9 -48.20 -15.73 19.59
CA GLU A 9 -48.03 -14.39 19.04
C GLU A 9 -48.57 -14.28 17.61
N HIS A 10 -48.34 -15.31 16.77
CA HIS A 10 -48.87 -15.34 15.42
C HIS A 10 -50.39 -15.48 15.35
N LEU A 11 -50.97 -16.30 16.20
CA LEU A 11 -52.43 -16.40 16.32
C LEU A 11 -53.03 -15.08 16.79
N ALA A 12 -52.44 -14.43 17.82
CA ALA A 12 -52.90 -13.14 18.32
C ALA A 12 -52.95 -12.06 17.22
N ARG A 13 -51.89 -11.94 16.41
CA ARG A 13 -51.83 -11.01 15.25
C ARG A 13 -52.93 -11.29 14.22
N ARG A 14 -53.25 -12.56 13.92
CA ARG A 14 -54.35 -12.88 13.01
C ARG A 14 -55.70 -12.45 13.59
N PHE A 15 -55.88 -12.60 14.90
CA PHE A 15 -57.10 -12.14 15.57
C PHE A 15 -57.26 -10.61 15.68
N ASP A 16 -56.24 -9.84 15.36
CA ASP A 16 -56.38 -8.38 15.20
C ASP A 16 -57.23 -7.98 13.98
N THR A 17 -57.18 -8.81 12.94
CA THR A 17 -57.86 -8.53 11.65
C THR A 17 -58.97 -9.52 11.31
N GLN A 18 -58.99 -10.70 11.93
CA GLN A 18 -59.89 -11.80 11.60
C GLN A 18 -60.67 -12.25 12.83
N ARG A 19 -61.94 -12.63 12.63
CA ARG A 19 -62.76 -13.20 13.69
C ARG A 19 -62.59 -14.71 13.82
N LEU A 20 -62.32 -15.41 12.73
CA LEU A 20 -62.11 -16.85 12.68
C LEU A 20 -60.69 -17.14 12.20
N VAL A 21 -60.02 -18.02 12.88
CA VAL A 21 -58.72 -18.58 12.48
C VAL A 21 -58.83 -20.10 12.48
N PHE A 22 -58.63 -20.72 11.33
CA PHE A 22 -58.60 -22.18 11.20
C PHE A 22 -57.17 -22.65 11.34
N TRP A 23 -56.94 -23.57 12.28
CA TRP A 23 -55.61 -24.18 12.54
C TRP A 23 -55.65 -25.64 12.24
N HIS A 24 -54.94 -26.06 11.19
CA HIS A 24 -54.73 -27.48 10.88
C HIS A 24 -53.39 -27.93 11.49
N ASP A 25 -53.45 -28.98 12.28
CA ASP A 25 -52.33 -29.64 12.94
C ASP A 25 -52.32 -31.11 12.52
N PRO A 26 -51.75 -31.44 11.31
CA PRO A 26 -51.83 -32.77 10.74
C PRO A 26 -51.20 -33.86 11.63
N ASP A 27 -50.13 -33.49 12.35
CA ASP A 27 -49.35 -34.39 13.19
C ASP A 27 -49.82 -34.43 14.65
N GLY A 28 -50.76 -33.54 15.02
CA GLY A 28 -51.36 -33.49 16.38
C GLY A 28 -50.41 -32.99 17.46
N GLU A 29 -49.35 -32.31 17.10
CA GLU A 29 -48.27 -31.88 18.01
C GLU A 29 -48.73 -30.90 19.08
N TYR A 30 -49.74 -30.10 18.80
CA TYR A 30 -50.26 -29.05 19.70
C TYR A 30 -51.53 -29.46 20.44
N THR A 31 -52.03 -30.67 20.23
CA THR A 31 -53.30 -31.14 20.82
C THR A 31 -53.32 -31.01 22.38
N SER A 32 -52.22 -31.37 23.05
CA SER A 32 -52.09 -31.31 24.50
C SER A 32 -51.80 -29.89 25.06
N GLY A 33 -51.24 -29.00 24.24
CA GLY A 33 -50.83 -27.63 24.62
C GLY A 33 -51.83 -26.56 24.22
N LEU A 34 -52.86 -26.88 23.49
CA LEU A 34 -53.80 -25.94 22.88
C LEU A 34 -54.46 -24.99 23.89
N ASP A 35 -54.92 -25.54 25.00
CA ASP A 35 -55.62 -24.81 26.05
C ASP A 35 -54.66 -23.90 26.88
N ALA A 36 -53.37 -24.25 26.85
CA ALA A 36 -52.33 -23.46 27.53
C ALA A 36 -51.87 -22.23 26.72
N LEU A 37 -52.30 -22.08 25.46
CA LEU A 37 -51.96 -20.89 24.65
C LEU A 37 -52.57 -19.60 25.21
N GLY A 38 -53.71 -19.67 25.90
CA GLY A 38 -54.30 -18.55 26.62
C GLY A 38 -54.50 -17.30 25.76
N LEU A 39 -55.27 -17.40 24.66
CA LEU A 39 -55.60 -16.28 23.78
C LEU A 39 -56.75 -15.46 24.37
N ASP A 40 -56.47 -14.21 24.72
CA ASP A 40 -57.46 -13.34 25.37
C ASP A 40 -58.63 -13.02 24.43
N GLY A 41 -59.86 -13.29 24.90
CA GLY A 41 -61.09 -13.00 24.15
C GLY A 41 -61.34 -13.91 22.91
N VAL A 42 -60.64 -15.06 22.82
CA VAL A 42 -60.79 -16.05 21.75
C VAL A 42 -61.27 -17.36 22.36
N GLU A 43 -62.35 -17.92 21.82
CA GLU A 43 -62.77 -19.27 22.16
C GLU A 43 -62.11 -20.30 21.25
N THR A 44 -61.59 -21.39 21.80
CA THR A 44 -61.05 -22.50 21.06
C THR A 44 -62.14 -23.53 20.81
N VAL A 45 -62.32 -23.93 19.54
CA VAL A 45 -63.23 -25.00 19.13
C VAL A 45 -62.41 -26.10 18.47
N ARG A 46 -62.47 -27.32 18.97
CA ARG A 46 -61.87 -28.50 18.36
C ARG A 46 -62.89 -29.14 17.41
N VAL A 47 -62.43 -29.48 16.20
CA VAL A 47 -63.26 -30.16 15.19
C VAL A 47 -63.04 -31.67 15.33
N GLU A 48 -64.02 -32.40 15.83
CA GLU A 48 -63.96 -33.83 16.06
C GLU A 48 -65.09 -34.58 15.28
N ASN A 49 -65.08 -34.45 13.95
CA ASN A 49 -66.11 -34.99 13.04
C ASN A 49 -67.51 -34.40 13.30
N ASP A 50 -67.56 -33.16 13.72
CA ASP A 50 -68.76 -32.41 14.08
C ASP A 50 -68.87 -31.03 13.35
N GLU A 51 -68.26 -30.95 12.15
CA GLU A 51 -68.14 -29.75 11.33
C GLU A 51 -69.41 -28.96 11.17
N TYR A 52 -70.57 -29.63 11.06
CA TYR A 52 -71.85 -28.96 10.92
C TYR A 52 -72.23 -28.22 12.19
N ALA A 53 -72.05 -28.81 13.36
CA ALA A 53 -72.30 -28.20 14.63
C ALA A 53 -71.33 -27.01 14.89
N VAL A 54 -70.04 -27.21 14.56
CA VAL A 54 -69.05 -26.13 14.61
C VAL A 54 -69.45 -24.99 13.69
N LYS A 55 -69.80 -25.23 12.43
CA LYS A 55 -70.24 -24.20 11.48
C LYS A 55 -71.47 -23.44 11.97
N ASN A 56 -72.47 -24.13 12.49
CA ASN A 56 -73.64 -23.50 13.09
C ASN A 56 -73.28 -22.62 14.29
N ARG A 57 -72.36 -23.08 15.16
CA ARG A 57 -71.87 -22.26 16.29
C ARG A 57 -71.18 -21.00 15.84
N LEU A 58 -70.28 -21.10 14.84
CA LEU A 58 -69.54 -19.99 14.30
C LEU A 58 -70.42 -18.91 13.61
N LEU A 59 -71.51 -19.34 12.92
CA LEU A 59 -72.29 -18.43 12.08
C LEU A 59 -73.59 -18.00 12.69
N GLN A 60 -74.26 -18.84 13.52
CA GLN A 60 -75.59 -18.60 14.03
C GLN A 60 -75.64 -18.38 15.55
N VAL A 61 -74.97 -19.22 16.30
CA VAL A 61 -75.06 -19.17 17.79
C VAL A 61 -74.20 -18.07 18.39
N ALA A 62 -72.99 -17.88 17.88
CA ALA A 62 -72.05 -16.88 18.40
C ALA A 62 -71.35 -16.08 17.26
N PRO A 63 -72.14 -15.35 16.44
CA PRO A 63 -71.64 -14.73 15.19
C PRO A 63 -70.68 -13.54 15.42
N ARG A 64 -70.50 -13.09 16.69
CA ARG A 64 -69.58 -11.97 17.01
C ARG A 64 -68.37 -12.42 17.82
N THR A 65 -68.31 -13.69 18.26
CA THR A 65 -67.21 -14.23 19.04
C THR A 65 -66.04 -14.57 18.15
N LYS A 66 -64.80 -14.32 18.62
CA LYS A 66 -63.58 -14.74 17.94
C LYS A 66 -63.35 -16.21 18.27
N PHE A 67 -63.09 -17.01 17.22
CA PHE A 67 -62.86 -18.47 17.35
C PHE A 67 -61.56 -18.91 16.74
N LEU A 68 -60.78 -19.67 17.51
CA LEU A 68 -59.74 -20.54 17.01
C LEU A 68 -60.35 -21.92 16.70
N VAL A 69 -60.47 -22.27 15.42
CA VAL A 69 -61.02 -23.53 15.01
C VAL A 69 -59.84 -24.51 14.74
N TYR A 70 -59.64 -25.40 15.66
CA TYR A 70 -58.50 -26.33 15.65
C TYR A 70 -58.92 -27.71 15.15
N ARG A 71 -58.13 -28.27 14.22
CA ARG A 71 -58.27 -29.62 13.71
C ARG A 71 -56.95 -30.36 13.79
N SER A 72 -56.87 -31.47 14.49
CA SER A 72 -55.75 -32.40 14.48
C SER A 72 -55.99 -33.55 13.48
N GLY A 73 -54.89 -34.07 12.88
CA GLY A 73 -54.94 -35.16 11.94
C GLY A 73 -55.30 -34.73 10.51
N ALA A 74 -55.58 -35.75 9.65
CA ALA A 74 -55.82 -35.50 8.23
C ALA A 74 -57.02 -34.60 7.95
N VAL A 75 -56.83 -33.60 7.10
CA VAL A 75 -57.89 -32.66 6.68
C VAL A 75 -58.74 -33.31 5.55
N PRO A 76 -60.08 -33.34 5.70
CA PRO A 76 -60.95 -33.82 4.65
C PRO A 76 -60.79 -32.95 3.37
N THR A 77 -60.79 -33.58 2.19
CA THR A 77 -60.64 -32.87 0.91
C THR A 77 -61.99 -32.68 0.17
N GLY A 78 -62.10 -31.59 -0.58
CA GLY A 78 -63.26 -31.32 -1.43
C GLY A 78 -64.60 -31.28 -0.69
N ILE A 79 -65.59 -31.99 -1.18
CA ILE A 79 -66.97 -32.02 -0.63
C ILE A 79 -67.06 -32.68 0.78
N GLY A 80 -66.02 -33.39 1.19
CA GLY A 80 -65.92 -33.96 2.53
C GLY A 80 -65.55 -32.93 3.60
N ASN A 81 -65.03 -31.76 3.25
CA ASN A 81 -64.69 -30.66 4.17
C ASN A 81 -65.86 -29.67 4.28
N TRP A 82 -66.71 -29.83 5.25
CA TRP A 82 -67.88 -28.95 5.50
C TRP A 82 -67.56 -27.55 5.98
N LEU A 83 -66.31 -27.28 6.29
CA LEU A 83 -65.82 -25.97 6.68
C LEU A 83 -65.02 -25.26 5.55
N LEU A 84 -64.84 -25.92 4.37
CA LEU A 84 -64.01 -25.47 3.27
C LEU A 84 -64.30 -24.01 2.86
N ASP A 85 -65.60 -23.60 2.78
CA ASP A 85 -65.97 -22.22 2.41
C ASP A 85 -65.47 -21.19 3.41
N LEU A 86 -65.47 -21.52 4.68
CA LEU A 86 -64.93 -20.65 5.76
C LEU A 86 -63.40 -20.66 5.78
N GLU A 87 -62.80 -21.83 5.54
CA GLU A 87 -61.35 -21.97 5.41
C GLU A 87 -60.81 -21.17 4.24
N LEU A 88 -61.51 -21.19 3.11
CA LEU A 88 -61.15 -20.37 1.95
C LEU A 88 -61.34 -18.86 2.19
N ALA A 89 -62.38 -18.48 2.97
CA ALA A 89 -62.69 -17.08 3.25
C ALA A 89 -61.73 -16.45 4.28
N TYR A 90 -61.28 -17.20 5.27
CA TYR A 90 -60.45 -16.72 6.38
C TYR A 90 -58.98 -17.18 6.32
N GLY A 91 -58.68 -18.13 5.45
CA GLY A 91 -57.37 -18.79 5.39
C GLY A 91 -57.13 -19.81 6.50
N VAL A 92 -56.21 -20.71 6.27
CA VAL A 92 -55.79 -21.73 7.25
C VAL A 92 -54.46 -21.34 7.83
N PHE A 93 -54.32 -21.60 9.15
CA PHE A 93 -53.06 -21.50 9.87
C PHE A 93 -52.49 -22.90 10.08
N THR A 94 -51.23 -23.10 9.74
CA THR A 94 -50.47 -24.26 10.06
C THR A 94 -49.29 -23.87 10.93
N ALA A 95 -49.09 -24.59 12.02
CA ALA A 95 -48.07 -24.26 13.02
C ALA A 95 -46.77 -25.03 12.80
N ASP A 96 -46.59 -25.60 11.58
CA ASP A 96 -45.29 -26.15 11.30
C ASP A 96 -44.25 -25.05 11.29
N ARG A 97 -43.08 -25.37 11.80
CA ARG A 97 -41.99 -24.40 12.01
C ARG A 97 -41.58 -23.71 10.71
N THR A 98 -41.61 -24.42 9.59
CA THR A 98 -41.29 -23.93 8.27
C THR A 98 -42.24 -22.80 7.86
N SER A 99 -43.56 -23.04 8.00
CA SER A 99 -44.60 -22.04 7.71
C SER A 99 -44.50 -20.81 8.62
N LEU A 100 -44.17 -21.00 9.90
CA LEU A 100 -43.98 -19.89 10.83
C LEU A 100 -42.77 -19.02 10.44
N VAL A 101 -41.64 -19.64 10.14
CA VAL A 101 -40.43 -18.94 9.68
C VAL A 101 -40.70 -18.21 8.37
N GLN A 102 -41.38 -18.86 7.42
CA GLN A 102 -41.72 -18.23 6.12
C GLN A 102 -42.61 -16.98 6.31
N GLN A 103 -43.60 -17.07 7.17
CA GLN A 103 -44.44 -15.91 7.52
C GLN A 103 -43.64 -14.80 8.22
N GLU A 104 -42.71 -15.15 9.11
CA GLU A 104 -41.83 -14.17 9.77
C GLU A 104 -40.89 -13.48 8.78
N LEU A 105 -40.47 -14.17 7.74
CA LEU A 105 -39.60 -13.63 6.68
C LEU A 105 -40.40 -12.72 5.71
N GLY A 106 -41.73 -12.91 5.60
CA GLY A 106 -42.59 -12.16 4.70
C GLY A 106 -42.39 -12.48 3.21
N LEU A 107 -41.81 -13.65 2.89
CA LEU A 107 -41.52 -14.10 1.54
C LEU A 107 -42.62 -15.04 1.03
N THR A 108 -43.03 -14.84 -0.23
CA THR A 108 -44.16 -15.58 -0.84
C THR A 108 -43.76 -16.29 -2.13
N ALA A 109 -42.50 -16.20 -2.58
CA ALA A 109 -42.02 -16.83 -3.81
C ALA A 109 -42.01 -18.36 -3.68
N ASP A 110 -42.17 -19.03 -4.82
CA ASP A 110 -42.14 -20.49 -4.91
C ASP A 110 -40.77 -21.04 -4.44
N GLY A 111 -40.76 -22.15 -3.73
CA GLY A 111 -39.55 -22.83 -3.24
C GLY A 111 -38.94 -22.28 -1.95
N ILE A 112 -39.48 -21.20 -1.36
CA ILE A 112 -39.01 -20.64 -0.11
C ILE A 112 -39.19 -21.63 1.05
N ASP A 113 -40.32 -22.36 1.07
CA ASP A 113 -40.62 -23.40 2.05
C ASP A 113 -39.57 -24.51 2.05
N GLU A 114 -39.13 -24.93 0.86
CA GLU A 114 -38.06 -25.91 0.70
C GLU A 114 -36.71 -25.40 1.25
N VAL A 115 -36.36 -24.14 0.98
CA VAL A 115 -35.12 -23.53 1.52
C VAL A 115 -35.19 -23.46 3.05
N VAL A 116 -36.31 -23.04 3.61
CA VAL A 116 -36.48 -22.97 5.08
C VAL A 116 -36.37 -24.34 5.72
N ARG A 117 -36.97 -25.37 5.10
CA ARG A 117 -36.93 -26.77 5.57
C ARG A 117 -35.51 -27.34 5.49
N THR A 118 -34.84 -27.15 4.35
CA THR A 118 -33.49 -27.67 4.14
C THR A 118 -32.48 -27.02 5.07
N HIS A 119 -32.64 -25.73 5.37
CA HIS A 119 -31.72 -24.99 6.21
C HIS A 119 -32.30 -24.67 7.61
N GLU A 120 -33.19 -25.52 8.13
CA GLU A 120 -33.84 -25.33 9.44
C GLU A 120 -32.84 -25.03 10.56
N LYS A 121 -31.69 -25.71 10.57
CA LYS A 121 -30.58 -25.48 11.52
C LYS A 121 -30.15 -24.00 11.59
N PHE A 122 -30.21 -23.28 10.46
CA PHE A 122 -29.88 -21.85 10.42
C PHE A 122 -30.89 -21.01 11.22
N PHE A 123 -32.18 -21.28 11.05
CA PHE A 123 -33.27 -20.53 11.66
C PHE A 123 -33.45 -20.80 13.17
N ARG A 124 -32.81 -21.86 13.70
CA ARG A 124 -32.81 -22.13 15.15
C ARG A 124 -32.12 -21.04 15.98
N ALA A 125 -31.23 -20.25 15.39
CA ALA A 125 -30.57 -19.16 16.11
C ALA A 125 -31.24 -17.80 15.81
N ALA A 126 -31.92 -17.25 16.78
CA ALA A 126 -32.65 -15.98 16.66
C ALA A 126 -31.79 -14.84 16.11
N LYS A 127 -30.51 -14.75 16.50
CA LYS A 127 -29.59 -13.72 16.00
C LYS A 127 -29.33 -13.84 14.51
N ARG A 128 -29.17 -15.08 13.97
CA ARG A 128 -28.99 -15.30 12.53
C ARG A 128 -30.24 -14.95 11.74
N ALA A 129 -31.41 -15.39 12.21
CA ALA A 129 -32.68 -15.04 11.58
C ALA A 129 -32.90 -13.52 11.57
N GLN A 130 -32.55 -12.81 12.65
CA GLN A 130 -32.63 -11.35 12.70
C GLN A 130 -31.64 -10.66 11.72
N ASN A 131 -30.41 -11.16 11.62
CA ASN A 131 -29.44 -10.65 10.64
C ASN A 131 -29.91 -10.88 9.20
N LEU A 132 -30.48 -12.05 8.92
CA LEU A 132 -31.05 -12.35 7.61
C LEU A 132 -32.20 -11.39 7.27
N LYS A 133 -33.11 -11.14 8.20
CA LYS A 133 -34.26 -10.26 8.01
C LYS A 133 -33.88 -8.84 7.56
N ILE A 134 -32.69 -8.36 7.95
CA ILE A 134 -32.17 -7.04 7.52
C ILE A 134 -31.76 -7.06 6.02
N LEU A 135 -31.46 -8.24 5.48
CA LEU A 135 -31.01 -8.41 4.09
C LEU A 135 -32.13 -8.75 3.12
N LEU A 136 -33.32 -9.14 3.63
CA LEU A 136 -34.41 -9.62 2.80
C LEU A 136 -35.10 -8.47 2.04
N ASP A 137 -35.45 -8.77 0.80
CA ASP A 137 -36.33 -7.96 -0.05
C ASP A 137 -37.62 -8.76 -0.34
N PRO A 138 -38.77 -8.10 -0.52
CA PRO A 138 -40.05 -8.80 -0.79
C PRO A 138 -40.03 -9.68 -2.04
N ASP A 139 -39.18 -9.36 -3.01
CA ASP A 139 -39.05 -10.08 -4.29
C ASP A 139 -37.94 -11.14 -4.29
N ASP A 140 -37.47 -11.55 -3.12
CA ASP A 140 -36.45 -12.59 -3.02
C ASP A 140 -37.03 -13.96 -3.40
N ASP A 141 -36.37 -14.62 -4.33
CA ASP A 141 -36.59 -16.02 -4.69
C ASP A 141 -35.75 -16.97 -3.80
N ALA A 142 -35.90 -18.27 -4.05
CA ALA A 142 -35.18 -19.30 -3.31
C ALA A 142 -33.65 -19.16 -3.39
N ASP A 143 -33.11 -18.78 -4.56
CA ASP A 143 -31.65 -18.67 -4.75
C ASP A 143 -31.10 -17.41 -4.09
N LYS A 144 -31.81 -16.29 -4.15
CA LYS A 144 -31.45 -15.09 -3.40
C LYS A 144 -31.50 -15.33 -1.90
N LEU A 145 -32.49 -16.09 -1.42
CA LEU A 145 -32.57 -16.47 -0.01
C LEU A 145 -31.36 -17.30 0.42
N ARG A 146 -30.96 -18.33 -0.36
CA ARG A 146 -29.75 -19.13 -0.08
C ARG A 146 -28.49 -18.25 -0.09
N ALA A 147 -28.36 -17.33 -1.03
CA ALA A 147 -27.24 -16.41 -1.12
C ALA A 147 -27.16 -15.50 0.13
N LYS A 148 -28.32 -14.96 0.58
CA LYS A 148 -28.40 -14.12 1.78
C LYS A 148 -28.14 -14.91 3.07
N ILE A 149 -28.59 -16.15 3.16
CA ILE A 149 -28.25 -17.06 4.27
C ILE A 149 -26.72 -17.30 4.29
N SER A 150 -26.13 -17.55 3.13
CA SER A 150 -24.67 -17.71 3.00
C SER A 150 -23.92 -16.45 3.46
N ALA A 151 -24.36 -15.27 3.06
CA ALA A 151 -23.76 -13.99 3.47
C ALA A 151 -23.80 -13.81 5.01
N VAL A 152 -24.93 -14.15 5.64
CA VAL A 152 -25.06 -14.08 7.12
C VAL A 152 -24.11 -15.08 7.80
N LEU A 153 -23.94 -16.28 7.29
CA LEU A 153 -22.98 -17.27 7.81
C LEU A 153 -21.55 -16.81 7.68
N LEU A 154 -21.21 -16.14 6.57
CA LEU A 154 -19.89 -15.57 6.33
C LEU A 154 -19.65 -14.26 7.10
N GLY A 155 -20.67 -13.73 7.78
CA GLY A 155 -20.59 -12.51 8.58
C GLY A 155 -20.55 -11.22 7.76
N GLN A 156 -21.19 -11.20 6.58
CA GLN A 156 -21.24 -10.07 5.66
C GLN A 156 -22.67 -9.72 5.22
N ARG A 157 -22.85 -8.58 4.56
CA ARG A 157 -24.14 -8.14 4.02
C ARG A 157 -24.27 -8.38 2.53
N GLU A 158 -23.19 -8.20 1.80
CA GLU A 158 -23.14 -8.45 0.36
C GLU A 158 -23.27 -9.95 0.07
N HIS A 159 -24.15 -10.30 -0.84
CA HIS A 159 -24.52 -11.69 -1.12
C HIS A 159 -24.31 -12.10 -2.57
N SER A 160 -23.69 -11.25 -3.40
CA SER A 160 -23.28 -11.66 -4.74
C SER A 160 -22.23 -12.78 -4.69
N LEU A 161 -22.18 -13.64 -5.69
CA LEU A 161 -21.22 -14.72 -5.77
C LEU A 161 -19.77 -14.22 -5.62
N LEU A 162 -19.44 -13.11 -6.28
CA LEU A 162 -18.12 -12.48 -6.19
C LEU A 162 -17.75 -12.13 -4.73
N GLU A 163 -18.68 -11.53 -3.98
CA GLU A 163 -18.41 -11.13 -2.59
C GLU A 163 -18.35 -12.35 -1.64
N LEU A 164 -19.19 -13.38 -1.86
CA LEU A 164 -19.08 -14.63 -1.13
C LEU A 164 -17.72 -15.28 -1.37
N MET A 165 -17.31 -15.42 -2.64
CA MET A 165 -16.02 -15.99 -3.01
C MET A 165 -14.85 -15.13 -2.50
N ARG A 166 -14.92 -13.79 -2.57
CA ARG A 166 -13.90 -12.90 -2.01
C ARG A 166 -13.66 -13.20 -0.54
N THR A 167 -14.72 -13.34 0.24
CA THR A 167 -14.62 -13.63 1.68
C THR A 167 -13.97 -14.97 1.95
N LEU A 168 -14.29 -15.99 1.16
CA LEU A 168 -13.69 -17.32 1.27
C LEU A 168 -12.22 -17.32 0.82
N LEU A 169 -11.88 -16.58 -0.24
CA LEU A 169 -10.49 -16.45 -0.71
C LEU A 169 -9.61 -15.72 0.31
N ILE A 170 -10.13 -14.66 0.95
CA ILE A 170 -9.41 -13.93 1.99
C ILE A 170 -9.15 -14.84 3.20
N GLU A 171 -10.14 -15.61 3.63
CA GLU A 171 -9.99 -16.55 4.72
C GLU A 171 -8.99 -17.67 4.38
N ASN A 172 -9.10 -18.24 3.19
CA ASN A 172 -8.22 -19.29 2.71
C ASN A 172 -6.76 -18.81 2.60
N ALA A 173 -6.55 -17.57 2.16
CA ALA A 173 -5.22 -16.95 2.14
C ALA A 173 -4.60 -16.84 3.53
N ALA A 174 -5.42 -16.67 4.57
CA ALA A 174 -4.98 -16.64 5.97
C ALA A 174 -4.78 -18.06 6.57
N GLY A 175 -4.96 -19.12 5.80
CA GLY A 175 -4.82 -20.52 6.24
C GLY A 175 -5.99 -21.03 7.08
N SER A 176 -7.17 -20.41 6.98
CA SER A 176 -8.40 -20.83 7.65
C SER A 176 -9.46 -21.27 6.64
N ASP A 177 -10.34 -22.16 7.07
CA ASP A 177 -11.50 -22.65 6.31
C ASP A 177 -12.79 -22.61 7.15
N ALA A 178 -12.78 -21.93 8.28
CA ALA A 178 -13.90 -21.91 9.24
C ALA A 178 -15.20 -21.39 8.61
N LYS A 179 -15.13 -20.38 7.74
CA LYS A 179 -16.29 -19.84 7.03
C LYS A 179 -16.80 -20.81 5.96
N TYR A 180 -15.89 -21.43 5.20
CA TYR A 180 -16.28 -22.45 4.24
C TYR A 180 -16.93 -23.65 4.95
N ARG A 181 -16.35 -24.13 6.04
CA ARG A 181 -16.96 -25.19 6.87
C ARG A 181 -18.35 -24.78 7.39
N ALA A 182 -18.55 -23.52 7.72
CA ALA A 182 -19.86 -23.06 8.11
C ALA A 182 -20.90 -23.23 6.98
N LEU A 183 -20.53 -22.99 5.71
CA LEU A 183 -21.43 -23.26 4.59
C LEU A 183 -21.73 -24.77 4.47
N VAL A 184 -20.71 -25.62 4.59
CA VAL A 184 -20.86 -27.09 4.58
C VAL A 184 -21.78 -27.56 5.71
N ASP A 185 -21.55 -27.08 6.94
CA ASP A 185 -22.33 -27.44 8.13
C ASP A 185 -23.81 -27.06 8.02
N TYR A 186 -24.14 -26.11 7.15
CA TYR A 186 -25.50 -25.65 6.89
C TYR A 186 -26.04 -26.09 5.52
N GLY A 187 -25.30 -26.94 4.76
CA GLY A 187 -25.72 -27.50 3.48
C GLY A 187 -25.83 -26.46 2.35
N LEU A 188 -24.96 -25.46 2.34
CA LEU A 188 -24.94 -24.36 1.34
C LEU A 188 -23.71 -24.43 0.42
N ASP A 189 -22.82 -25.37 0.64
CA ASP A 189 -21.63 -25.58 -0.20
C ASP A 189 -21.99 -26.04 -1.61
N GLU A 190 -22.95 -26.96 -1.75
CA GLU A 190 -23.43 -27.40 -3.06
C GLU A 190 -24.05 -26.22 -3.85
N PHE A 191 -24.88 -25.40 -3.22
CA PHE A 191 -25.44 -24.19 -3.82
C PHE A 191 -24.35 -23.22 -4.27
N LEU A 192 -23.32 -22.99 -3.43
CA LEU A 192 -22.18 -22.16 -3.78
C LEU A 192 -21.48 -22.67 -5.04
N TRP A 193 -21.13 -23.96 -5.08
CA TRP A 193 -20.39 -24.53 -6.20
C TRP A 193 -21.22 -24.65 -7.48
N GLN A 194 -22.53 -24.85 -7.38
CA GLN A 194 -23.45 -24.76 -8.52
C GLN A 194 -23.44 -23.33 -9.11
N GLY A 195 -23.47 -22.31 -8.26
CA GLY A 195 -23.33 -20.91 -8.69
C GLY A 195 -21.99 -20.63 -9.36
N VAL A 196 -20.88 -21.11 -8.79
CA VAL A 196 -19.54 -20.99 -9.37
C VAL A 196 -19.45 -21.70 -10.72
N ALA A 197 -20.01 -22.90 -10.84
CA ALA A 197 -20.05 -23.65 -12.11
C ALA A 197 -20.87 -22.92 -13.18
N ALA A 198 -22.03 -22.40 -12.83
CA ALA A 198 -22.92 -21.70 -13.75
C ALA A 198 -22.32 -20.37 -14.27
N ILE A 199 -21.69 -19.59 -13.39
CA ILE A 199 -21.18 -18.25 -13.72
C ILE A 199 -19.78 -18.29 -14.34
N TYR A 200 -18.90 -19.19 -13.85
CA TYR A 200 -17.48 -19.25 -14.25
C TYR A 200 -17.11 -20.47 -15.10
N ALA A 201 -18.05 -21.37 -15.33
CA ALA A 201 -17.81 -22.65 -16.00
C ALA A 201 -16.75 -23.53 -15.30
N TYR A 202 -16.57 -23.34 -14.00
CA TYR A 202 -15.71 -24.17 -13.17
C TYR A 202 -16.35 -25.54 -12.94
N THR A 203 -15.58 -26.61 -13.14
CA THR A 203 -16.01 -27.98 -12.87
C THR A 203 -14.90 -28.73 -12.17
N SER A 204 -15.22 -29.41 -11.09
CA SER A 204 -14.30 -30.25 -10.35
C SER A 204 -15.05 -31.46 -9.77
N PRO A 205 -14.44 -32.66 -9.71
CA PRO A 205 -15.03 -33.80 -9.03
C PRO A 205 -15.07 -33.67 -7.50
N GLY A 206 -14.27 -32.77 -6.94
CA GLY A 206 -14.20 -32.44 -5.51
C GLY A 206 -13.98 -30.95 -5.32
N PRO A 207 -15.00 -30.08 -5.53
CA PRO A 207 -14.83 -28.67 -5.48
C PRO A 207 -14.44 -28.19 -4.08
N SER A 208 -13.43 -27.36 -4.01
CA SER A 208 -12.95 -26.71 -2.78
C SER A 208 -12.37 -25.35 -3.11
N VAL A 209 -12.18 -24.51 -2.08
CA VAL A 209 -11.59 -23.17 -2.28
C VAL A 209 -10.17 -23.29 -2.84
N ASP A 210 -9.37 -24.26 -2.37
CA ASP A 210 -8.00 -24.48 -2.87
C ASP A 210 -8.01 -24.94 -4.34
N ASP A 211 -8.87 -25.90 -4.70
CA ASP A 211 -8.99 -26.36 -6.08
C ASP A 211 -9.45 -25.22 -7.02
N PHE A 212 -10.41 -24.43 -6.57
CA PHE A 212 -10.87 -23.26 -7.32
C PHE A 212 -9.75 -22.22 -7.51
N VAL A 213 -8.94 -21.95 -6.49
CA VAL A 213 -7.78 -21.06 -6.59
C VAL A 213 -6.81 -21.56 -7.66
N LEU A 214 -6.42 -22.84 -7.62
CA LEU A 214 -5.53 -23.41 -8.62
C LEU A 214 -6.11 -23.35 -10.03
N TRP A 215 -7.41 -23.63 -10.16
CA TRP A 215 -8.10 -23.53 -11.44
C TRP A 215 -8.07 -22.10 -11.99
N VAL A 216 -8.38 -21.10 -11.17
CA VAL A 216 -8.38 -19.67 -11.60
C VAL A 216 -6.99 -19.25 -12.08
N PHE A 217 -5.92 -19.61 -11.33
CA PHE A 217 -4.56 -19.27 -11.73
C PHE A 217 -4.11 -20.00 -13.00
N ARG A 218 -4.52 -21.25 -13.22
CA ARG A 218 -4.31 -21.93 -14.51
C ARG A 218 -4.99 -21.21 -15.65
N GLN A 219 -6.26 -20.80 -15.48
CA GLN A 219 -6.95 -20.02 -16.50
C GLN A 219 -6.25 -18.66 -16.77
N ALA A 220 -5.72 -18.04 -15.72
CA ALA A 220 -4.98 -16.78 -15.85
C ALA A 220 -3.65 -16.96 -16.59
N ILE A 221 -2.91 -18.06 -16.37
CA ILE A 221 -1.71 -18.41 -17.15
C ILE A 221 -2.05 -18.52 -18.64
N ASP A 222 -3.15 -19.19 -18.97
CA ASP A 222 -3.62 -19.39 -20.34
C ASP A 222 -4.31 -18.16 -20.95
N GLY A 223 -4.36 -17.03 -20.20
CA GLY A 223 -4.99 -15.79 -20.62
C GLY A 223 -6.51 -15.88 -20.73
N PHE A 224 -7.15 -16.76 -19.95
CA PHE A 224 -8.60 -17.01 -19.96
C PHE A 224 -9.15 -17.39 -21.35
N LYS A 225 -8.37 -18.12 -22.13
CA LYS A 225 -8.77 -18.61 -23.45
C LYS A 225 -9.76 -19.77 -23.30
N SER A 226 -10.87 -19.70 -24.00
CA SER A 226 -11.88 -20.75 -24.01
C SER A 226 -12.61 -20.80 -25.34
N ASP A 227 -12.92 -22.02 -25.78
CA ASP A 227 -13.81 -22.26 -26.92
C ASP A 227 -15.30 -22.06 -26.55
N ARG A 228 -15.63 -21.90 -25.27
CA ARG A 228 -16.99 -21.66 -24.78
C ARG A 228 -17.18 -20.16 -24.50
N PRO A 229 -18.08 -19.48 -25.24
CA PRO A 229 -18.36 -18.07 -24.99
C PRO A 229 -19.06 -17.90 -23.61
N GLY A 230 -18.55 -16.97 -22.80
CA GLY A 230 -19.21 -16.46 -21.61
C GLY A 230 -18.55 -16.81 -20.26
N GLY A 231 -18.35 -18.09 -19.93
CA GLY A 231 -17.91 -18.52 -18.59
C GLY A 231 -16.54 -17.98 -18.15
N LEU A 232 -15.53 -18.06 -19.00
CA LEU A 232 -14.19 -17.55 -18.65
C LEU A 232 -14.09 -16.04 -18.70
N ARG A 233 -15.00 -15.36 -19.41
CA ARG A 233 -15.04 -13.88 -19.40
C ARG A 233 -15.48 -13.34 -18.03
N ASN A 234 -16.45 -13.96 -17.40
CA ASN A 234 -16.91 -13.53 -16.09
C ASN A 234 -15.81 -13.68 -15.04
N ILE A 235 -15.16 -14.86 -14.98
CA ILE A 235 -14.05 -15.04 -14.04
C ILE A 235 -12.86 -14.13 -14.35
N GLN A 236 -12.57 -13.83 -15.61
CA GLN A 236 -11.54 -12.87 -15.99
C GLN A 236 -11.82 -11.47 -15.42
N LEU A 237 -13.07 -10.98 -15.55
CA LEU A 237 -13.48 -9.67 -15.03
C LEU A 237 -13.47 -9.65 -13.50
N ASP A 238 -13.98 -10.69 -12.86
CA ASP A 238 -14.05 -10.79 -11.42
C ASP A 238 -12.66 -10.98 -10.80
N PHE A 239 -11.78 -11.75 -11.43
CA PHE A 239 -10.39 -11.88 -11.01
C PHE A 239 -9.64 -10.54 -11.11
N ALA A 240 -9.83 -9.79 -12.20
CA ALA A 240 -9.26 -8.45 -12.32
C ALA A 240 -9.82 -7.48 -11.25
N SER A 241 -11.12 -7.56 -10.96
CA SER A 241 -11.76 -6.80 -9.89
C SER A 241 -11.15 -7.14 -8.51
N LEU A 242 -10.99 -8.44 -8.20
CA LEU A 242 -10.38 -8.90 -6.95
C LEU A 242 -8.92 -8.42 -6.81
N ARG A 243 -8.15 -8.41 -7.89
CA ARG A 243 -6.74 -7.94 -7.89
C ARG A 243 -6.61 -6.44 -7.63
N ASN A 244 -7.58 -5.64 -8.09
CA ASN A 244 -7.57 -4.19 -7.95
C ASN A 244 -8.24 -3.69 -6.66
N ASP A 245 -8.95 -4.55 -5.93
CA ASP A 245 -9.60 -4.20 -4.67
C ASP A 245 -8.63 -4.34 -3.49
N ARG A 246 -8.40 -3.24 -2.76
CA ARG A 246 -7.51 -3.21 -1.59
C ARG A 246 -7.88 -4.23 -0.51
N ARG A 247 -9.15 -4.64 -0.42
CA ARG A 247 -9.62 -5.66 0.53
C ARG A 247 -9.07 -7.05 0.24
N SER A 248 -8.74 -7.36 -1.00
CA SER A 248 -8.33 -8.69 -1.46
C SER A 248 -6.90 -8.76 -2.02
N THR A 249 -6.23 -7.62 -2.26
CA THR A 249 -4.89 -7.59 -2.89
C THR A 249 -3.87 -8.46 -2.14
N ASP A 250 -3.75 -8.28 -0.82
CA ASP A 250 -2.76 -9.04 -0.03
C ASP A 250 -3.10 -10.53 0.04
N ALA A 251 -4.41 -10.85 0.14
CA ALA A 251 -4.88 -12.23 0.11
C ALA A 251 -4.57 -12.90 -1.23
N LEU A 252 -4.85 -12.22 -2.34
CA LEU A 252 -4.53 -12.75 -3.67
C LEU A 252 -3.04 -12.90 -3.91
N ALA A 253 -2.21 -12.00 -3.38
CA ALA A 253 -0.76 -12.15 -3.42
C ALA A 253 -0.30 -13.42 -2.67
N SER A 254 -0.89 -13.70 -1.51
CA SER A 254 -0.61 -14.94 -0.76
C SER A 254 -1.05 -16.19 -1.53
N LEU A 255 -2.26 -16.17 -2.11
CA LEU A 255 -2.79 -17.25 -2.94
C LEU A 255 -1.96 -17.46 -4.21
N ALA A 256 -1.50 -16.38 -4.85
CA ALA A 256 -0.65 -16.43 -6.03
C ALA A 256 0.68 -17.13 -5.73
N ARG A 257 1.35 -16.80 -4.61
CA ARG A 257 2.60 -17.49 -4.22
C ARG A 257 2.40 -18.98 -4.02
N ARG A 258 1.31 -19.37 -3.36
CA ARG A 258 0.97 -20.77 -3.17
C ARG A 258 0.66 -21.47 -4.50
N ALA A 259 -0.17 -20.86 -5.33
CA ALA A 259 -0.51 -21.39 -6.65
C ALA A 259 0.71 -21.49 -7.57
N ALA A 260 1.63 -20.53 -7.53
CA ALA A 260 2.87 -20.58 -8.30
C ALA A 260 3.75 -21.78 -7.91
N SER A 261 3.83 -22.08 -6.60
CA SER A 261 4.54 -23.26 -6.08
C SER A 261 3.87 -24.55 -6.54
N ASP A 262 2.54 -24.66 -6.37
CA ASP A 262 1.80 -25.88 -6.70
C ASP A 262 1.76 -26.17 -8.20
N LEU A 263 1.84 -25.12 -9.03
CA LEU A 263 1.86 -25.22 -10.49
C LEU A 263 3.28 -25.30 -11.08
N ASP A 264 4.32 -25.28 -10.24
CA ASP A 264 5.73 -25.19 -10.66
C ASP A 264 5.96 -24.10 -11.73
N TYR A 265 5.36 -22.91 -11.49
CA TYR A 265 5.36 -21.84 -12.47
C TYR A 265 6.76 -21.33 -12.80
N ALA A 266 7.67 -21.38 -11.83
CA ALA A 266 9.07 -20.96 -12.03
C ALA A 266 9.74 -21.74 -13.17
N SER A 267 9.54 -23.08 -13.21
CA SER A 267 10.04 -23.93 -14.29
C SER A 267 9.42 -23.58 -15.66
N SER A 268 8.16 -23.20 -15.68
CA SER A 268 7.45 -22.85 -16.92
C SER A 268 7.99 -21.58 -17.59
N ILE A 269 8.56 -20.66 -16.81
CA ILE A 269 9.14 -19.40 -17.32
C ILE A 269 10.67 -19.42 -17.41
N GLU A 270 11.34 -20.54 -17.15
CA GLU A 270 12.80 -20.64 -17.14
C GLU A 270 13.43 -20.12 -18.44
N ASN A 271 12.88 -20.52 -19.58
CA ASN A 271 13.36 -20.14 -20.91
C ASN A 271 12.77 -18.82 -21.45
N ALA A 272 11.83 -18.19 -20.73
CA ALA A 272 11.28 -16.90 -21.11
C ALA A 272 12.29 -15.77 -20.85
N THR A 273 12.31 -14.78 -21.73
CA THR A 273 13.16 -13.58 -21.53
C THR A 273 12.43 -12.54 -20.71
N PHE A 274 13.18 -11.61 -20.09
CA PHE A 274 12.57 -10.48 -19.40
C PHE A 274 11.65 -9.62 -20.28
N ARG A 275 11.87 -9.63 -21.63
CA ARG A 275 11.01 -8.93 -22.59
C ARG A 275 9.65 -9.62 -22.74
N ASP A 276 9.65 -10.95 -22.80
CA ASP A 276 8.42 -11.73 -22.90
C ASP A 276 7.57 -11.59 -21.64
N LEU A 277 8.22 -11.39 -20.51
CA LEU A 277 7.59 -11.32 -19.18
C LEU A 277 7.23 -9.89 -18.75
N ALA A 278 7.68 -8.85 -19.45
CA ALA A 278 7.56 -7.46 -19.00
C ALA A 278 6.13 -7.01 -18.72
N GLY A 279 5.14 -7.55 -19.44
CA GLY A 279 3.70 -7.28 -19.23
C GLY A 279 2.99 -8.25 -18.28
N ASN A 280 3.68 -9.29 -17.79
CA ASN A 280 3.07 -10.30 -16.91
C ASN A 280 3.34 -9.95 -15.45
N ASP A 281 2.28 -9.86 -14.64
CA ASP A 281 2.33 -9.56 -13.20
C ASP A 281 1.53 -10.56 -12.35
N LEU A 282 1.27 -11.75 -12.93
CA LEU A 282 0.43 -12.74 -12.27
C LEU A 282 1.08 -13.32 -11.01
N PHE A 283 2.38 -13.63 -11.09
CA PHE A 283 3.14 -14.26 -10.00
C PHE A 283 4.41 -13.48 -9.65
N GLU A 284 4.84 -13.61 -8.42
CA GLU A 284 6.07 -12.97 -7.90
C GLU A 284 7.33 -13.51 -8.58
N GLU A 285 7.34 -14.75 -9.05
CA GLU A 285 8.40 -15.41 -9.81
C GLU A 285 8.79 -14.63 -11.07
N VAL A 286 7.83 -13.93 -11.68
CA VAL A 286 8.07 -13.05 -12.82
C VAL A 286 9.02 -11.91 -12.47
N GLU A 287 8.83 -11.26 -11.31
CA GLU A 287 9.74 -10.20 -10.85
C GLU A 287 11.15 -10.71 -10.62
N ARG A 288 11.28 -11.86 -9.95
CA ARG A 288 12.59 -12.49 -9.68
C ARG A 288 13.32 -12.83 -10.97
N LYS A 289 12.61 -13.38 -11.95
CA LYS A 289 13.16 -13.72 -13.27
C LYS A 289 13.59 -12.48 -14.03
N ILE A 290 12.72 -11.47 -14.13
CA ILE A 290 13.02 -10.21 -14.82
C ILE A 290 14.25 -9.54 -14.19
N ILE A 291 14.32 -9.43 -12.88
CA ILE A 291 15.42 -8.79 -12.16
C ILE A 291 16.73 -9.53 -12.40
N SER A 292 16.73 -10.86 -12.27
CA SER A 292 17.92 -11.68 -12.49
C SER A 292 18.45 -11.56 -13.93
N ASP A 293 17.57 -11.65 -14.90
CA ASP A 293 17.96 -11.57 -16.30
C ASP A 293 18.39 -10.16 -16.70
N LEU A 294 17.67 -9.15 -16.23
CA LEU A 294 17.98 -7.74 -16.53
C LEU A 294 19.31 -7.32 -15.90
N ALA A 295 19.56 -7.70 -14.64
CA ALA A 295 20.83 -7.43 -13.97
C ALA A 295 22.00 -8.08 -14.72
N ARG A 296 21.83 -9.34 -15.15
CA ARG A 296 22.85 -10.05 -15.96
C ARG A 296 23.05 -9.41 -17.31
N ALA A 297 21.98 -8.97 -17.97
CA ALA A 297 22.05 -8.33 -19.28
C ALA A 297 22.73 -6.95 -19.20
N VAL A 298 22.49 -6.18 -18.14
CA VAL A 298 23.21 -4.91 -17.88
C VAL A 298 24.68 -5.15 -17.58
N ALA A 299 25.01 -6.11 -16.72
CA ALA A 299 26.39 -6.48 -16.43
C ALA A 299 27.14 -6.93 -17.71
N GLY A 300 26.49 -7.74 -18.53
CA GLY A 300 27.03 -8.18 -19.83
C GLY A 300 26.94 -7.15 -20.95
N ARG A 301 26.34 -5.99 -20.73
CA ARG A 301 26.10 -4.90 -21.71
C ARG A 301 25.37 -5.35 -22.98
N THR A 302 24.44 -6.27 -22.84
CA THR A 302 23.63 -6.81 -23.93
C THR A 302 22.29 -6.07 -24.09
N VAL A 303 22.04 -5.05 -23.27
CA VAL A 303 20.85 -4.19 -23.31
C VAL A 303 21.24 -2.72 -23.26
N THR A 304 20.40 -1.86 -23.83
CA THR A 304 20.58 -0.40 -23.76
C THR A 304 19.92 0.16 -22.49
N ALA A 305 20.35 1.35 -22.04
CA ALA A 305 19.71 2.05 -20.92
C ALA A 305 18.22 2.34 -21.18
N ARG A 306 17.85 2.55 -22.44
CA ARG A 306 16.45 2.72 -22.85
C ARG A 306 15.63 1.44 -22.65
N ASP A 307 16.13 0.29 -23.07
CA ASP A 307 15.45 -1.00 -22.84
C ASP A 307 15.22 -1.24 -21.36
N VAL A 308 16.23 -0.97 -20.51
CA VAL A 308 16.11 -1.09 -19.05
C VAL A 308 15.05 -0.16 -18.51
N SER A 309 15.08 1.11 -18.90
CA SER A 309 14.08 2.12 -18.47
C SER A 309 12.65 1.72 -18.87
N ASP A 310 12.47 1.17 -20.08
CA ASP A 310 11.15 0.75 -20.57
C ASP A 310 10.63 -0.46 -19.77
N VAL A 311 11.49 -1.44 -19.47
CA VAL A 311 11.12 -2.57 -18.59
C VAL A 311 10.79 -2.09 -17.20
N VAL A 312 11.65 -1.30 -16.56
CA VAL A 312 11.41 -0.77 -15.20
C VAL A 312 10.09 0.01 -15.14
N ARG A 313 9.80 0.81 -16.16
CA ARG A 313 8.54 1.57 -16.25
C ARG A 313 7.34 0.65 -16.36
N SER A 314 7.41 -0.40 -17.16
CA SER A 314 6.30 -1.37 -17.31
C SER A 314 5.99 -2.09 -15.99
N ARG A 315 6.99 -2.27 -15.12
CA ARG A 315 6.80 -2.91 -13.81
C ARG A 315 6.19 -2.02 -12.73
N GLN A 316 6.11 -0.71 -12.93
CA GLN A 316 5.54 0.22 -11.93
C GLN A 316 4.08 -0.08 -11.56
N SER A 317 3.32 -0.70 -12.46
CA SER A 317 1.92 -1.10 -12.23
C SER A 317 1.76 -2.49 -11.63
N SER A 318 2.85 -3.26 -11.50
CA SER A 318 2.83 -4.60 -10.91
C SER A 318 2.48 -4.56 -9.43
N ILE A 319 1.62 -5.47 -8.97
CA ILE A 319 1.29 -5.61 -7.55
C ILE A 319 2.50 -6.00 -6.70
N TRP A 320 3.54 -6.57 -7.31
CA TRP A 320 4.75 -7.05 -6.66
C TRP A 320 5.83 -5.97 -6.53
N VAL A 321 5.75 -4.89 -7.31
CA VAL A 321 6.82 -3.89 -7.45
C VAL A 321 7.28 -3.30 -6.13
N ALA A 322 6.41 -3.19 -5.13
CA ALA A 322 6.75 -2.58 -3.84
C ALA A 322 7.94 -3.26 -3.16
N GLY A 323 8.00 -4.61 -3.17
CA GLY A 323 9.11 -5.39 -2.62
C GLY A 323 10.38 -5.35 -3.47
N TYR A 324 10.27 -4.99 -4.74
CA TYR A 324 11.38 -5.06 -5.71
C TYR A 324 11.87 -3.69 -6.20
N ARG A 325 11.24 -2.61 -5.73
CA ARG A 325 11.52 -1.23 -6.20
C ARG A 325 12.99 -0.85 -6.10
N LYS A 326 13.67 -1.23 -5.02
CA LYS A 326 15.09 -0.93 -4.82
C LYS A 326 15.99 -1.72 -5.77
N LEU A 327 15.64 -2.96 -6.09
CA LEU A 327 16.36 -3.76 -7.08
C LEU A 327 16.26 -3.14 -8.47
N TYR A 328 15.07 -2.71 -8.89
CA TYR A 328 14.88 -1.99 -10.13
C TYR A 328 15.61 -0.65 -10.17
N ALA A 329 15.61 0.10 -9.06
CA ALA A 329 16.38 1.33 -8.94
C ALA A 329 17.87 1.10 -9.10
N ALA A 330 18.42 0.06 -8.45
CA ALA A 330 19.82 -0.31 -8.60
C ALA A 330 20.17 -0.67 -10.05
N ILE A 331 19.37 -1.52 -10.70
CA ILE A 331 19.60 -1.90 -12.10
C ILE A 331 19.53 -0.68 -13.02
N GLY A 332 18.58 0.22 -12.81
CA GLY A 332 18.44 1.46 -13.57
C GLY A 332 19.68 2.35 -13.43
N SER A 333 20.10 2.65 -12.20
CA SER A 333 21.28 3.49 -11.92
C SER A 333 22.57 2.86 -12.48
N ALA A 334 22.73 1.54 -12.36
CA ALA A 334 23.88 0.83 -12.95
C ALA A 334 23.87 0.91 -14.48
N SER A 335 22.72 0.72 -15.10
CA SER A 335 22.58 0.80 -16.56
C SER A 335 22.93 2.18 -17.10
N ASP A 336 22.43 3.23 -16.46
CA ASP A 336 22.73 4.61 -16.82
C ASP A 336 24.22 4.92 -16.62
N LEU A 337 24.81 4.51 -15.49
CA LEU A 337 26.22 4.71 -15.19
C LEU A 337 27.13 4.05 -16.23
N LEU A 338 26.91 2.77 -16.51
CA LEU A 338 27.72 2.04 -17.50
C LEU A 338 27.55 2.61 -18.91
N SER A 339 26.35 3.10 -19.26
CA SER A 339 26.09 3.77 -20.53
C SER A 339 26.83 5.11 -20.62
N GLU A 340 26.77 5.94 -19.61
CA GLU A 340 27.49 7.23 -19.57
C GLU A 340 29.00 7.02 -19.67
N LEU A 341 29.59 6.12 -18.89
CA LEU A 341 31.01 5.84 -18.91
C LEU A 341 31.52 5.31 -20.27
N THR A 342 30.62 4.83 -21.12
CA THR A 342 31.01 4.39 -22.49
C THR A 342 31.23 5.56 -23.42
N THR A 343 30.52 6.67 -23.22
CA THR A 343 30.54 7.85 -24.10
C THR A 343 31.35 9.02 -23.55
N LEU A 344 31.58 9.02 -22.24
CA LEU A 344 32.24 10.12 -21.56
C LEU A 344 33.71 10.26 -21.91
N LYS A 345 34.17 11.46 -22.21
CA LYS A 345 35.57 11.78 -22.40
C LYS A 345 36.15 12.31 -21.08
N LEU A 346 37.16 11.61 -20.55
CA LEU A 346 37.79 11.91 -19.28
C LEU A 346 39.12 12.71 -19.43
N THR A 347 39.38 13.27 -20.62
CA THR A 347 40.57 14.11 -20.86
C THR A 347 40.31 15.52 -20.34
N VAL A 348 41.33 16.12 -19.73
CA VAL A 348 41.30 17.47 -19.15
C VAL A 348 42.45 18.26 -19.74
N SER A 349 42.16 19.38 -20.43
CA SER A 349 43.20 20.21 -21.06
C SER A 349 43.61 21.42 -20.22
N SER A 350 42.80 21.81 -19.24
CA SER A 350 43.11 22.88 -18.29
C SER A 350 42.36 22.69 -16.97
N PHE A 351 42.88 23.34 -15.92
CA PHE A 351 42.26 23.34 -14.58
C PHE A 351 40.79 23.79 -14.63
N ASP A 352 40.49 24.89 -15.30
CA ASP A 352 39.14 25.44 -15.40
C ASP A 352 38.21 24.54 -16.25
N GLU A 353 38.70 23.91 -17.30
CA GLU A 353 37.91 22.94 -18.07
C GLU A 353 37.51 21.75 -17.19
N GLY A 354 38.43 21.21 -16.40
CA GLY A 354 38.12 20.08 -15.51
C GLY A 354 37.02 20.42 -14.50
N LEU A 355 37.08 21.61 -13.89
CA LEU A 355 36.04 22.11 -12.98
C LEU A 355 34.69 22.26 -13.68
N ASP A 356 34.67 22.86 -14.88
CA ASP A 356 33.44 23.04 -15.65
C ASP A 356 32.83 21.70 -16.09
N ARG A 357 33.66 20.79 -16.55
CA ARG A 357 33.16 19.47 -16.97
C ARG A 357 32.63 18.66 -15.80
N TYR A 358 33.28 18.75 -14.62
CA TYR A 358 32.73 18.09 -13.43
C TYR A 358 31.33 18.62 -13.10
N ARG A 359 31.16 19.93 -12.99
CA ARG A 359 29.87 20.54 -12.62
C ARG A 359 28.77 20.40 -13.67
N LEU A 360 29.13 20.17 -14.96
CA LEU A 360 28.16 20.05 -16.05
C LEU A 360 27.84 18.60 -16.44
N GLU A 361 28.80 17.69 -16.30
CA GLU A 361 28.71 16.35 -16.83
C GLU A 361 29.11 15.27 -15.81
N TRP A 362 30.32 15.36 -15.25
CA TRP A 362 30.93 14.23 -14.54
C TRP A 362 30.35 13.94 -13.17
N PHE A 363 29.75 14.95 -12.51
CA PHE A 363 29.05 14.75 -11.23
C PHE A 363 27.98 13.64 -11.33
N ARG A 364 27.41 13.45 -12.51
CA ARG A 364 26.37 12.48 -12.74
C ARG A 364 26.85 11.03 -12.56
N VAL A 365 28.10 10.75 -12.89
CA VAL A 365 28.72 9.44 -12.64
C VAL A 365 28.76 9.15 -11.15
N ASP A 366 29.21 10.11 -10.34
CA ASP A 366 29.23 9.99 -8.89
C ASP A 366 27.81 9.82 -8.31
N GLN A 367 26.84 10.56 -8.85
CA GLN A 367 25.44 10.49 -8.45
C GLN A 367 24.83 9.10 -8.74
N LEU A 368 25.02 8.59 -9.95
CA LEU A 368 24.54 7.27 -10.35
C LEU A 368 25.22 6.15 -9.56
N TYR A 369 26.52 6.28 -9.29
CA TYR A 369 27.24 5.33 -8.45
C TYR A 369 26.68 5.30 -7.01
N ARG A 370 26.50 6.46 -6.38
CA ARG A 370 25.90 6.57 -5.04
C ARG A 370 24.49 5.97 -5.04
N GLN A 371 23.64 6.31 -6.00
CA GLN A 371 22.27 5.81 -6.12
C GLN A 371 22.26 4.28 -6.29
N PHE A 372 23.15 3.74 -7.11
CA PHE A 372 23.32 2.29 -7.27
C PHE A 372 23.69 1.61 -5.96
N VAL A 373 24.76 2.08 -5.31
CA VAL A 373 25.24 1.46 -4.06
C VAL A 373 24.19 1.54 -2.97
N PHE A 374 23.53 2.69 -2.81
CA PHE A 374 22.42 2.87 -1.86
C PHE A 374 21.28 1.89 -2.13
N ALA A 375 20.79 1.83 -3.36
CA ALA A 375 19.68 0.96 -3.73
C ALA A 375 20.05 -0.53 -3.57
N ALA A 376 21.24 -0.93 -3.99
CA ALA A 376 21.72 -2.31 -3.89
C ALA A 376 21.93 -2.78 -2.45
N ARG A 377 22.41 -1.90 -1.56
CA ARG A 377 22.61 -2.22 -0.13
C ARG A 377 21.32 -2.29 0.66
N THR A 378 20.39 -1.42 0.33
CA THR A 378 19.12 -1.33 1.06
C THR A 378 18.03 -2.24 0.47
N ALA A 379 18.30 -2.94 -0.65
CA ALA A 379 17.40 -3.90 -1.24
C ALA A 379 17.38 -5.21 -0.44
N GLU A 380 16.19 -5.73 -0.22
CA GLU A 380 16.01 -7.12 0.21
C GLU A 380 16.39 -8.06 -0.95
N HIS A 381 17.00 -9.20 -0.64
CA HIS A 381 17.38 -10.23 -1.64
C HIS A 381 18.29 -9.73 -2.77
N SER A 382 19.33 -8.97 -2.46
CA SER A 382 20.27 -8.36 -3.43
C SER A 382 21.17 -9.34 -4.19
N GLY A 383 21.11 -10.65 -3.92
CA GLY A 383 21.92 -11.67 -4.61
C GLY A 383 21.97 -11.57 -6.16
N PRO A 384 20.85 -11.30 -6.85
CA PRO A 384 20.87 -11.13 -8.31
C PRO A 384 21.72 -9.97 -8.82
N LEU A 385 22.08 -9.01 -7.96
CA LEU A 385 22.90 -7.83 -8.32
C LEU A 385 24.41 -8.06 -8.20
N GLU A 386 24.87 -9.23 -7.73
CA GLU A 386 26.29 -9.44 -7.38
C GLU A 386 27.24 -9.26 -8.58
N ALA A 387 26.91 -9.87 -9.71
CA ALA A 387 27.70 -9.71 -10.94
C ALA A 387 27.64 -8.26 -11.45
N LEU A 388 26.48 -7.61 -11.35
CA LEU A 388 26.31 -6.21 -11.74
C LEU A 388 27.11 -5.27 -10.85
N ARG A 389 27.16 -5.55 -9.53
CA ARG A 389 27.99 -4.79 -8.59
C ARG A 389 29.46 -4.87 -8.96
N ALA A 390 29.99 -6.04 -9.25
CA ALA A 390 31.37 -6.20 -9.65
C ALA A 390 31.72 -5.38 -10.91
N GLU A 391 30.84 -5.35 -11.91
CA GLU A 391 31.06 -4.54 -13.12
C GLU A 391 30.96 -3.03 -12.83
N VAL A 392 29.99 -2.58 -12.03
CA VAL A 392 29.87 -1.18 -11.64
C VAL A 392 31.12 -0.71 -10.89
N GLU A 393 31.59 -1.46 -9.89
CA GLU A 393 32.81 -1.15 -9.14
C GLU A 393 34.02 -1.05 -10.05
N LYS A 394 34.23 -2.03 -10.90
CA LYS A 394 35.34 -2.06 -11.87
C LYS A 394 35.34 -0.82 -12.77
N PHE A 395 34.16 -0.44 -13.30
CA PHE A 395 34.07 0.72 -14.20
C PHE A 395 34.21 2.04 -13.47
N TYR A 396 33.60 2.17 -12.30
CA TYR A 396 33.70 3.38 -11.49
C TYR A 396 35.15 3.59 -10.99
N ALA A 397 35.77 2.58 -10.41
CA ALA A 397 37.12 2.69 -9.88
C ALA A 397 38.19 2.86 -10.98
N ASN A 398 38.22 1.94 -11.95
CA ASN A 398 39.35 1.88 -12.88
C ASN A 398 39.19 2.81 -14.09
N LYS A 399 37.95 3.02 -14.58
CA LYS A 399 37.74 3.91 -15.71
C LYS A 399 37.49 5.35 -15.27
N PHE A 400 36.55 5.57 -14.31
CA PHE A 400 36.21 6.95 -13.93
C PHE A 400 37.25 7.52 -12.95
N LEU A 401 37.37 6.95 -11.76
CA LEU A 401 38.23 7.54 -10.71
C LEU A 401 39.70 7.55 -11.13
N TYR A 402 40.19 6.45 -11.64
CA TYR A 402 41.63 6.34 -11.99
C TYR A 402 42.01 7.21 -13.21
N GLU A 403 41.26 7.10 -14.33
CA GLU A 403 41.59 7.88 -15.55
C GLU A 403 41.37 9.38 -15.28
N LEU A 404 40.28 9.78 -14.67
CA LEU A 404 39.99 11.16 -14.36
C LEU A 404 40.97 11.70 -13.31
N GLY A 405 41.23 10.94 -12.24
CA GLY A 405 42.20 11.33 -11.21
C GLY A 405 43.58 11.64 -11.78
N ASN A 406 44.10 10.79 -12.67
CA ASN A 406 45.37 11.04 -13.35
C ASN A 406 45.33 12.29 -14.25
N ALA A 407 44.27 12.44 -15.04
CA ALA A 407 44.14 13.61 -15.91
C ALA A 407 43.98 14.92 -15.10
N TRP A 408 43.26 14.87 -13.98
CA TRP A 408 43.09 16.01 -13.09
C TRP A 408 44.36 16.35 -12.33
N GLN A 409 45.11 15.38 -11.83
CA GLN A 409 46.34 15.61 -11.08
C GLN A 409 47.38 16.38 -11.93
N LEU A 410 47.49 16.08 -13.22
CA LEU A 410 48.35 16.86 -14.11
C LEU A 410 47.98 18.36 -14.15
N GLN A 411 46.72 18.70 -14.08
CA GLN A 411 46.26 20.09 -14.06
C GLN A 411 46.49 20.76 -12.71
N VAL A 412 46.35 20.01 -11.60
CA VAL A 412 46.64 20.49 -10.26
C VAL A 412 48.13 20.77 -10.12
N ASP A 413 49.00 19.87 -10.58
CA ASP A 413 50.46 20.02 -10.55
C ASP A 413 50.97 21.22 -11.39
N ALA A 414 50.27 21.51 -12.50
CA ALA A 414 50.58 22.65 -13.36
C ALA A 414 50.05 24.00 -12.83
N ALA A 415 49.13 23.98 -11.86
CA ALA A 415 48.51 25.17 -11.33
C ALA A 415 49.44 25.89 -10.31
N GLU A 416 49.94 27.06 -10.64
CA GLU A 416 50.74 27.87 -9.72
C GLU A 416 49.99 28.30 -8.47
N ARG A 417 48.68 28.43 -8.55
CA ARG A 417 47.80 28.85 -7.46
C ARG A 417 46.46 28.16 -7.55
N TRP A 418 45.88 27.85 -6.38
CA TRP A 418 44.52 27.29 -6.26
C TRP A 418 43.48 28.38 -6.54
N ARG A 419 43.25 28.69 -7.79
CA ARG A 419 42.28 29.70 -8.29
C ARG A 419 41.69 29.25 -9.62
N SER A 420 40.46 29.65 -9.85
CA SER A 420 39.73 29.39 -11.10
C SER A 420 39.21 30.69 -11.69
N SER A 421 39.11 30.78 -13.00
CA SER A 421 38.42 31.86 -13.71
C SER A 421 36.94 31.58 -13.89
N VAL A 422 36.52 30.33 -13.76
CA VAL A 422 35.13 29.87 -13.94
C VAL A 422 34.37 29.69 -12.63
N LEU A 423 35.08 29.41 -11.52
CA LEU A 423 34.48 29.27 -10.20
C LEU A 423 34.98 30.33 -9.23
N ARG A 424 34.07 30.88 -8.44
CA ARG A 424 34.41 31.79 -7.34
C ARG A 424 34.97 31.00 -6.16
N PRO A 425 35.94 31.55 -5.41
CA PRO A 425 36.46 30.87 -4.24
C PRO A 425 35.40 30.78 -3.12
N GLN A 426 35.39 29.72 -2.37
CA GLN A 426 34.49 29.50 -1.24
C GLN A 426 34.55 30.62 -0.21
N THR A 427 35.74 31.25 -0.03
CA THR A 427 35.95 32.40 0.87
C THR A 427 35.17 33.67 0.44
N ALA A 428 34.70 33.74 -0.81
CA ALA A 428 33.88 34.85 -1.29
C ALA A 428 32.38 34.64 -1.06
N PHE A 429 31.96 33.45 -0.62
CA PHE A 429 30.55 33.07 -0.49
C PHE A 429 29.71 34.11 0.25
N TYR A 430 30.11 34.50 1.46
CA TYR A 430 29.35 35.46 2.23
C TYR A 430 29.29 36.83 1.52
N ALA A 431 30.40 37.33 1.03
CA ALA A 431 30.48 38.64 0.40
C ALA A 431 29.69 38.75 -0.91
N GLU A 432 29.61 37.69 -1.69
CA GLU A 432 28.96 37.67 -3.00
C GLU A 432 27.49 37.26 -2.94
N HIS A 433 27.10 36.36 -2.05
CA HIS A 433 25.74 35.81 -2.02
C HIS A 433 24.90 36.34 -0.85
N VAL A 434 25.45 36.45 0.35
CA VAL A 434 24.69 36.82 1.55
C VAL A 434 24.67 38.32 1.79
N ALA A 435 25.85 38.95 1.79
CA ALA A 435 25.96 40.40 2.10
C ALA A 435 25.13 41.31 1.19
N PRO A 436 25.03 41.11 -0.15
CA PRO A 436 24.19 41.93 -1.00
C PRO A 436 22.70 41.88 -0.65
N LEU A 437 22.20 40.71 -0.19
CA LEU A 437 20.80 40.56 0.18
C LEU A 437 20.41 41.35 1.42
N ILE A 438 21.28 41.39 2.42
CA ILE A 438 20.99 41.99 3.74
C ILE A 438 21.42 43.43 3.87
N ARG A 439 22.11 43.98 2.87
CA ARG A 439 22.77 45.32 2.91
C ARG A 439 21.86 46.45 3.35
N ASP A 440 20.61 46.44 2.92
CA ASP A 440 19.63 47.51 3.21
C ASP A 440 18.74 47.20 4.43
N GLY A 441 18.99 46.08 5.14
CA GLY A 441 18.25 45.64 6.31
C GLY A 441 16.81 45.15 6.03
N ARG A 442 16.36 45.15 4.77
CA ARG A 442 14.98 44.78 4.40
C ARG A 442 14.81 43.28 4.17
N LYS A 443 15.88 42.62 3.74
CA LYS A 443 15.87 41.18 3.48
C LYS A 443 16.72 40.46 4.51
N LYS A 444 16.36 39.23 4.80
CA LYS A 444 17.07 38.34 5.68
C LYS A 444 17.51 37.09 4.91
N ALA A 445 18.54 36.44 5.38
CA ALA A 445 19.05 35.22 4.77
C ALA A 445 19.16 34.07 5.81
N VAL A 446 18.89 32.88 5.37
CA VAL A 446 19.25 31.64 6.08
C VAL A 446 20.34 30.96 5.25
N VAL A 447 21.39 30.51 5.91
CA VAL A 447 22.47 29.74 5.31
C VAL A 447 22.53 28.38 6.02
N ILE A 448 22.17 27.33 5.32
CA ILE A 448 22.32 25.96 5.81
C ILE A 448 23.67 25.45 5.30
N ILE A 449 24.57 25.09 6.22
CA ILE A 449 25.82 24.42 5.88
C ILE A 449 25.65 22.95 6.25
N SER A 450 25.57 22.10 5.23
CA SER A 450 25.52 20.65 5.40
C SER A 450 26.93 20.10 5.23
N ASP A 451 27.48 19.56 6.33
CA ASP A 451 28.84 19.06 6.40
C ASP A 451 29.04 17.88 5.44
N ALA A 452 30.09 17.94 4.63
CA ALA A 452 30.45 16.98 3.60
C ALA A 452 29.39 16.80 2.49
N LEU A 453 28.49 17.77 2.23
CA LEU A 453 27.50 17.70 1.16
C LEU A 453 28.19 17.82 -0.19
N ARG A 454 28.29 16.70 -0.91
CA ARG A 454 28.90 16.63 -2.25
C ARG A 454 28.06 17.40 -3.29
N TYR A 455 28.72 17.90 -4.35
CA TYR A 455 28.05 18.62 -5.44
C TYR A 455 26.94 17.78 -6.09
N GLU A 456 27.17 16.49 -6.34
CA GLU A 456 26.18 15.58 -6.95
C GLU A 456 24.95 15.36 -6.03
N VAL A 457 25.14 15.37 -4.71
CA VAL A 457 24.03 15.32 -3.75
C VAL A 457 23.27 16.64 -3.74
N ALA A 458 23.97 17.77 -3.84
CA ALA A 458 23.33 19.09 -3.94
C ALA A 458 22.53 19.25 -5.24
N GLU A 459 22.96 18.64 -6.35
CA GLU A 459 22.19 18.62 -7.59
C GLU A 459 20.88 17.83 -7.42
N GLU A 460 20.95 16.65 -6.83
CA GLU A 460 19.74 15.87 -6.52
C GLU A 460 18.81 16.63 -5.55
N LEU A 461 19.37 17.30 -4.53
CA LEU A 461 18.61 18.15 -3.62
C LEU A 461 17.87 19.25 -4.37
N GLY A 462 18.56 19.97 -5.26
CA GLY A 462 17.94 20.99 -6.11
C GLY A 462 16.79 20.46 -6.94
N THR A 463 16.94 19.26 -7.47
CA THR A 463 15.88 18.55 -8.22
C THR A 463 14.70 18.18 -7.32
N ARG A 464 14.95 17.64 -6.11
CA ARG A 464 13.88 17.31 -5.14
C ARG A 464 13.15 18.56 -4.65
N ILE A 465 13.86 19.68 -4.42
CA ILE A 465 13.24 20.96 -4.03
C ILE A 465 12.35 21.51 -5.15
N ARG A 466 12.79 21.44 -6.41
CA ARG A 466 11.96 21.89 -7.55
C ARG A 466 10.72 21.05 -7.79
N GLN A 467 10.68 19.80 -7.32
CA GLN A 467 9.49 18.95 -7.36
C GLN A 467 8.42 19.36 -6.33
N GLU A 468 8.78 20.19 -5.36
CA GLU A 468 7.83 20.78 -4.42
C GLU A 468 7.23 22.05 -5.04
N ASP A 469 5.93 22.10 -5.26
CA ASP A 469 5.19 23.12 -6.04
C ASP A 469 5.43 24.60 -5.62
N ARG A 470 6.11 24.83 -4.50
CA ARG A 470 6.28 26.17 -3.91
C ARG A 470 7.68 26.74 -3.99
N PHE A 471 8.65 25.95 -4.46
CA PHE A 471 10.06 26.32 -4.36
C PHE A 471 10.73 26.38 -5.72
N ASP A 472 11.57 27.38 -5.89
CA ASP A 472 12.55 27.48 -6.98
C ASP A 472 13.95 27.27 -6.40
N ALA A 473 14.74 26.39 -6.99
CA ALA A 473 16.10 26.10 -6.57
C ALA A 473 17.07 26.22 -7.75
N ARG A 474 18.17 26.89 -7.50
CA ARG A 474 19.28 27.02 -8.45
C ARG A 474 20.53 26.44 -7.83
N LEU A 475 21.26 25.67 -8.61
CA LEU A 475 22.56 25.13 -8.23
C LEU A 475 23.67 25.95 -8.87
N ASP A 476 24.66 26.31 -8.07
CA ASP A 476 25.92 26.87 -8.53
C ASP A 476 27.09 26.17 -7.83
N ALA A 477 28.33 26.42 -8.28
CA ALA A 477 29.51 25.81 -7.70
C ALA A 477 30.49 26.89 -7.24
N VAL A 478 31.18 26.63 -6.14
CA VAL A 478 32.32 27.39 -5.65
C VAL A 478 33.56 26.51 -5.54
N LEU A 479 34.74 27.10 -5.74
CA LEU A 479 36.01 26.41 -5.56
C LEU A 479 36.33 26.31 -4.06
N GLY A 480 36.31 25.10 -3.53
CA GLY A 480 36.59 24.83 -2.12
C GLY A 480 38.03 25.22 -1.71
N VAL A 481 38.22 25.49 -0.44
CA VAL A 481 39.55 25.78 0.14
C VAL A 481 40.41 24.51 0.25
N LEU A 482 41.74 24.72 0.25
CA LEU A 482 42.71 23.65 0.53
C LEU A 482 43.58 24.02 1.74
N PRO A 483 43.93 23.04 2.60
CA PRO A 483 43.44 21.65 2.61
C PRO A 483 41.92 21.57 2.87
N SER A 484 41.29 20.55 2.27
CA SER A 484 39.84 20.33 2.35
C SER A 484 39.48 19.62 3.66
N TYR A 485 39.10 20.38 4.69
CA TYR A 485 38.65 19.84 5.98
C TYR A 485 37.67 20.80 6.66
N THR A 486 36.85 20.25 7.56
CA THR A 486 35.68 20.92 8.17
C THR A 486 36.00 22.31 8.77
N GLN A 487 37.06 22.44 9.58
CA GLN A 487 37.37 23.70 10.26
C GLN A 487 37.65 24.85 9.29
N LEU A 488 38.42 24.60 8.21
CA LEU A 488 38.76 25.62 7.22
C LEU A 488 37.59 25.91 6.28
N GLY A 489 36.87 24.89 5.82
CA GLY A 489 35.68 25.05 4.99
C GLY A 489 34.59 25.85 5.69
N MET A 490 34.31 25.50 6.94
CA MET A 490 33.34 26.24 7.78
C MET A 490 33.75 27.72 7.98
N ALA A 491 35.04 27.98 8.22
CA ALA A 491 35.56 29.34 8.36
C ALA A 491 35.45 30.14 7.06
N ALA A 492 35.68 29.49 5.91
CA ALA A 492 35.61 30.12 4.59
C ALA A 492 34.20 30.62 4.24
N LEU A 493 33.16 30.01 4.77
CA LEU A 493 31.76 30.38 4.53
C LEU A 493 31.23 31.49 5.44
N LEU A 494 31.98 31.87 6.49
CA LEU A 494 31.63 32.94 7.41
C LEU A 494 31.97 34.32 6.81
N PRO A 495 31.36 35.41 7.32
CA PRO A 495 31.83 36.78 7.03
C PRO A 495 33.32 36.90 7.38
N ASN A 496 34.18 37.13 6.40
CA ASN A 496 35.62 37.21 6.60
C ASN A 496 36.27 38.26 5.74
N LYS A 497 37.35 38.85 6.26
CA LYS A 497 38.36 39.60 5.52
C LYS A 497 39.67 38.83 5.47
N THR A 498 39.98 38.12 6.55
CA THR A 498 41.18 37.31 6.68
C THR A 498 40.83 35.96 7.35
N ILE A 499 41.39 34.88 6.83
CA ILE A 499 41.36 33.57 7.44
C ILE A 499 42.79 33.16 7.75
N GLY A 500 43.04 32.68 8.93
CA GLY A 500 44.37 32.24 9.38
C GLY A 500 44.29 31.16 10.42
N HIS A 501 45.44 30.62 10.79
CA HIS A 501 45.55 29.60 11.82
C HIS A 501 46.10 30.22 13.12
N SER A 502 45.74 29.64 14.25
CA SER A 502 46.37 29.96 15.53
C SER A 502 47.80 29.42 15.56
N LYS A 503 48.59 29.88 16.55
CA LYS A 503 49.93 29.31 16.80
C LYS A 503 49.73 27.82 17.17
N GLY A 504 50.16 26.93 16.28
CA GLY A 504 50.00 25.49 16.45
C GLY A 504 49.02 24.81 15.50
N GLY A 505 48.39 25.55 14.57
CA GLY A 505 47.53 25.00 13.54
C GLY A 505 46.02 25.24 13.79
N ASP A 506 45.44 24.58 14.72
CA ASP A 506 44.03 24.73 15.11
C ASP A 506 43.89 25.56 16.43
N PRO A 507 42.78 26.29 16.60
CA PRO A 507 41.64 26.46 15.68
C PRO A 507 41.94 27.47 14.55
N VAL A 508 41.11 27.36 13.47
CA VAL A 508 41.09 28.36 12.39
C VAL A 508 40.48 29.66 12.92
N LEU A 509 41.10 30.78 12.54
CA LEU A 509 40.68 32.14 12.95
C LEU A 509 40.05 32.89 11.76
N VAL A 510 38.92 33.49 11.99
CA VAL A 510 38.27 34.43 11.09
C VAL A 510 38.41 35.85 11.66
N ASP A 511 39.11 36.72 10.96
CA ASP A 511 39.45 38.10 11.43
C ASP A 511 39.99 38.11 12.86
N GLY A 512 40.88 37.15 13.17
CA GLY A 512 41.52 36.98 14.48
C GLY A 512 40.62 36.31 15.55
N ARG A 513 39.40 35.95 15.25
CA ARG A 513 38.48 35.29 16.20
C ARG A 513 38.38 33.81 15.91
N ARG A 514 38.27 32.98 16.95
CA ARG A 514 38.03 31.53 16.82
C ARG A 514 36.72 31.23 16.07
N SER A 515 36.74 30.23 15.18
CA SER A 515 35.59 29.81 14.39
C SER A 515 35.18 28.33 14.62
N ASP A 516 35.80 27.69 15.59
CA ASP A 516 35.48 26.32 15.99
C ASP A 516 34.18 26.28 16.81
N GLY A 517 33.29 25.36 16.46
CA GLY A 517 32.00 25.15 17.11
C GLY A 517 30.97 26.27 16.91
N THR A 518 29.70 25.93 17.06
CA THR A 518 28.55 26.83 16.79
C THR A 518 28.59 28.13 17.62
N ALA A 519 29.03 28.07 18.88
CA ALA A 519 29.09 29.22 19.77
C ALA A 519 30.11 30.28 19.29
N ASN A 520 31.29 29.87 18.82
CA ASN A 520 32.31 30.78 18.33
C ASN A 520 31.92 31.34 16.93
N ARG A 521 31.35 30.48 16.07
CA ARG A 521 30.80 30.91 14.78
C ARG A 521 29.69 31.97 14.96
N SER A 522 28.82 31.81 15.98
CA SER A 522 27.81 32.82 16.34
C SER A 522 28.42 34.17 16.75
N LYS A 523 29.58 34.14 17.45
CA LYS A 523 30.31 35.41 17.77
C LYS A 523 30.87 36.10 16.54
N VAL A 524 31.35 35.35 15.55
CA VAL A 524 31.80 35.91 14.25
C VAL A 524 30.61 36.50 13.51
N LEU A 525 29.49 35.81 13.43
CA LEU A 525 28.24 36.24 12.80
C LEU A 525 27.63 37.45 13.49
N GLY A 526 27.87 37.65 14.78
CA GLY A 526 27.42 38.84 15.52
C GLY A 526 27.89 40.16 14.92
N ALA A 527 28.99 40.19 14.16
CA ALA A 527 29.47 41.39 13.44
C ALA A 527 28.51 41.84 12.30
N VAL A 528 27.60 40.96 11.87
CA VAL A 528 26.62 41.20 10.79
C VAL A 528 25.19 40.95 11.26
N ASP A 529 24.94 41.09 12.56
CA ASP A 529 23.65 40.78 13.20
C ASP A 529 23.13 39.35 12.87
N GLY A 530 24.06 38.40 12.92
CA GLY A 530 23.77 36.98 12.60
C GLY A 530 23.87 36.06 13.82
N LYS A 531 23.21 34.91 13.72
CA LYS A 531 23.21 33.85 14.72
C LYS A 531 23.55 32.50 14.08
N ALA A 532 24.03 31.56 14.89
CA ALA A 532 24.29 30.20 14.50
C ALA A 532 23.48 29.22 15.37
N ILE A 533 22.94 28.16 14.77
CA ILE A 533 22.20 27.09 15.44
C ILE A 533 22.51 25.74 14.78
N GLN A 534 22.44 24.65 15.54
CA GLN A 534 22.47 23.30 14.99
C GLN A 534 21.10 22.97 14.35
N ALA A 535 21.10 22.17 13.29
CA ALA A 535 19.87 21.75 12.61
C ALA A 535 18.94 20.96 13.55
N GLU A 536 19.48 20.11 14.41
CA GLU A 536 18.72 19.34 15.40
C GLU A 536 18.00 20.27 16.40
N ASP A 537 18.71 21.30 16.90
CA ASP A 537 18.12 22.29 17.80
C ASP A 537 17.00 23.07 17.08
N LEU A 538 17.24 23.49 15.84
CA LEU A 538 16.23 24.19 15.03
C LEU A 538 14.99 23.31 14.78
N LEU A 539 15.17 22.03 14.50
CA LEU A 539 14.08 21.07 14.29
C LEU A 539 13.27 20.82 15.56
N SER A 540 13.82 21.06 16.75
CA SER A 540 13.09 20.94 18.01
C SER A 540 12.19 22.15 18.33
N LEU A 541 12.44 23.32 17.71
CA LEU A 541 11.66 24.54 17.95
C LEU A 541 10.23 24.43 17.43
N SER A 542 9.30 25.04 18.13
CA SER A 542 7.96 25.34 17.61
C SER A 542 8.02 26.33 16.44
N ARG A 543 6.92 26.45 15.71
CA ARG A 543 6.84 27.43 14.60
C ARG A 543 6.99 28.86 15.08
N GLU A 544 6.46 29.19 16.24
CA GLU A 544 6.53 30.51 16.87
C GLU A 544 7.96 30.83 17.31
N GLU A 545 8.63 29.92 17.99
CA GLU A 545 10.02 30.08 18.41
C GLU A 545 10.96 30.24 17.21
N LEU A 546 10.75 29.47 16.14
CA LEU A 546 11.53 29.59 14.92
C LEU A 546 11.31 30.95 14.24
N ARG A 547 10.07 31.48 14.24
CA ARG A 547 9.78 32.80 13.73
C ARG A 547 10.47 33.89 14.56
N GLU A 548 10.46 33.76 15.87
CA GLU A 548 11.16 34.69 16.76
C GLU A 548 12.67 34.67 16.52
N LEU A 549 13.26 33.47 16.46
CA LEU A 549 14.68 33.31 16.15
C LEU A 549 15.05 33.97 14.82
N TYR A 550 14.26 33.73 13.77
CA TYR A 550 14.46 34.33 12.46
C TYR A 550 14.23 35.84 12.46
N ALA A 551 13.28 36.33 13.25
CA ALA A 551 12.99 37.77 13.37
C ALA A 551 14.11 38.55 14.06
N GLN A 552 14.84 37.94 14.99
CA GLN A 552 15.87 38.55 15.82
C GLN A 552 17.24 38.70 15.15
N SER A 553 17.45 38.23 13.92
CA SER A 553 18.74 38.31 13.23
C SER A 553 18.56 38.64 11.74
N GLN A 554 19.58 39.26 11.14
CA GLN A 554 19.61 39.48 9.68
C GLN A 554 20.02 38.20 8.92
N VAL A 555 20.89 37.41 9.56
CA VAL A 555 21.41 36.14 8.99
C VAL A 555 21.32 35.03 10.03
N LEU A 556 20.77 33.89 9.63
CA LEU A 556 20.74 32.67 10.44
C LEU A 556 21.56 31.60 9.75
N TYR A 557 22.63 31.14 10.40
CA TYR A 557 23.42 30.00 9.97
C TYR A 557 22.94 28.73 10.68
N VAL A 558 22.61 27.70 9.90
CA VAL A 558 22.13 26.40 10.38
C VAL A 558 23.18 25.35 10.00
N TYR A 559 23.73 24.68 10.99
CA TYR A 559 24.74 23.64 10.79
C TYR A 559 24.08 22.27 10.83
N HIS A 560 24.26 21.51 9.75
CA HIS A 560 23.73 20.17 9.56
C HIS A 560 24.90 19.20 9.33
N ASP A 561 24.96 18.09 10.08
CA ASP A 561 26.14 17.23 10.18
C ASP A 561 25.78 15.73 10.04
N ARG A 562 24.90 15.37 9.10
CA ARG A 562 24.48 13.98 8.96
C ARG A 562 25.49 13.13 8.20
N ILE A 563 26.05 13.65 7.12
CA ILE A 563 26.94 12.90 6.23
C ILE A 563 28.28 12.70 6.92
N ASP A 564 28.93 13.78 7.38
CA ASP A 564 30.26 13.75 7.98
C ASP A 564 30.28 12.92 9.26
N ALA A 565 29.32 13.12 10.16
CA ALA A 565 29.18 12.35 11.40
C ALA A 565 29.03 10.82 11.18
N THR A 566 28.52 10.42 10.00
CA THR A 566 28.39 9.01 9.60
C THR A 566 29.69 8.51 8.95
N GLY A 567 30.31 9.32 8.08
CA GLY A 567 31.51 8.96 7.31
C GLY A 567 32.79 8.88 8.13
N ASP A 568 32.97 9.74 9.13
CA ASP A 568 34.18 9.83 9.96
C ASP A 568 34.41 8.62 10.86
N LYS A 569 33.43 7.78 11.06
CA LYS A 569 33.55 6.61 11.94
C LYS A 569 33.70 5.34 11.12
N ALA A 570 34.84 4.65 11.23
CA ALA A 570 35.12 3.38 10.55
C ALA A 570 33.97 2.34 10.66
N ARG A 571 33.17 2.40 11.73
CA ARG A 571 32.03 1.51 11.94
C ARG A 571 30.81 1.87 11.09
N THR A 572 30.60 3.13 10.74
CA THR A 572 29.46 3.65 10.00
C THR A 572 29.82 4.20 8.63
N GLU A 573 31.09 4.28 8.28
CA GLU A 573 31.58 4.80 6.99
C GLU A 573 30.84 4.17 5.78
N ARG A 574 30.56 2.86 5.83
CA ARG A 574 29.81 2.19 4.78
C ARG A 574 28.37 2.69 4.60
N GLN A 575 27.81 3.38 5.60
CA GLN A 575 26.45 3.93 5.58
C GLN A 575 26.41 5.39 5.10
N VAL A 576 27.51 5.91 4.57
CA VAL A 576 27.59 7.31 4.14
C VAL A 576 26.60 7.63 3.01
N PHE A 577 26.27 6.67 2.16
CA PHE A 577 25.29 6.88 1.09
C PHE A 577 23.85 6.79 1.58
N GLU A 578 23.57 6.01 2.63
CA GLU A 578 22.32 6.07 3.36
C GLU A 578 22.15 7.43 4.06
N ALA A 579 23.24 7.91 4.70
CA ALA A 579 23.26 9.24 5.32
C ALA A 579 23.04 10.36 4.29
N ALA A 580 23.55 10.22 3.06
CA ALA A 580 23.29 11.16 1.98
C ALA A 580 21.79 11.20 1.58
N ASP A 581 21.12 10.04 1.49
CA ASP A 581 19.67 10.01 1.20
C ASP A 581 18.84 10.55 2.36
N ASP A 582 19.23 10.28 3.62
CA ASP A 582 18.62 10.89 4.80
C ASP A 582 18.79 12.41 4.77
N THR A 583 20.01 12.91 4.48
CA THR A 583 20.31 14.34 4.33
C THR A 583 19.41 15.02 3.29
N LEU A 584 19.19 14.38 2.15
CA LEU A 584 18.31 14.93 1.11
C LEU A 584 16.88 15.14 1.64
N ARG A 585 16.36 14.22 2.45
CA ARG A 585 15.04 14.34 3.08
C ARG A 585 15.03 15.42 4.16
N GLU A 586 16.02 15.40 5.05
CA GLU A 586 16.15 16.36 6.16
C GLU A 586 16.29 17.80 5.65
N LEU A 587 17.08 18.04 4.60
CA LEU A 587 17.25 19.36 4.03
C LEU A 587 15.98 19.89 3.34
N VAL A 588 15.21 19.04 2.66
CA VAL A 588 13.89 19.42 2.12
C VAL A 588 12.94 19.80 3.24
N ASP A 589 12.93 19.04 4.35
CA ASP A 589 12.09 19.34 5.51
C ASP A 589 12.52 20.63 6.23
N LEU A 590 13.84 20.88 6.35
CA LEU A 590 14.38 22.14 6.86
C LEU A 590 13.92 23.32 6.02
N VAL A 591 14.01 23.24 4.69
CA VAL A 591 13.53 24.28 3.77
C VAL A 591 12.04 24.55 3.97
N LYS A 592 11.20 23.51 4.03
CA LYS A 592 9.77 23.63 4.30
C LYS A 592 9.49 24.33 5.64
N ARG A 593 10.20 23.95 6.66
CA ARG A 593 10.04 24.47 8.02
C ARG A 593 10.45 25.94 8.13
N LEU A 594 11.59 26.30 7.56
CA LEU A 594 12.08 27.67 7.48
C LEU A 594 11.15 28.57 6.67
N THR A 595 10.66 28.09 5.53
CA THR A 595 9.71 28.85 4.71
C THR A 595 8.38 29.08 5.44
N ASN A 596 7.88 28.08 6.19
CA ASN A 596 6.71 28.23 7.05
C ASN A 596 6.92 29.23 8.20
N ALA A 597 8.18 29.51 8.55
CA ALA A 597 8.57 30.57 9.48
C ALA A 597 8.88 31.93 8.78
N ASN A 598 8.49 32.07 7.52
CA ASN A 598 8.65 33.24 6.65
C ASN A 598 10.09 33.48 6.15
N ALA A 599 10.98 32.48 6.16
CA ALA A 599 12.27 32.59 5.48
C ALA A 599 12.07 32.51 3.95
N THR A 600 12.49 33.56 3.23
CA THR A 600 12.32 33.66 1.76
C THR A 600 13.60 33.49 0.98
N ASN A 601 14.76 33.66 1.62
CA ASN A 601 16.07 33.51 1.00
C ASN A 601 16.86 32.48 1.80
N ILE A 602 17.00 31.29 1.22
CA ILE A 602 17.69 30.17 1.84
C ILE A 602 18.82 29.75 0.93
N PHE A 603 20.03 29.70 1.45
CA PHE A 603 21.21 29.14 0.81
C PHE A 603 21.50 27.81 1.47
N ILE A 604 21.83 26.78 0.67
CA ILE A 604 22.35 25.52 1.16
C ILE A 604 23.73 25.34 0.55
N THR A 605 24.73 25.11 1.36
CA THR A 605 26.12 24.97 0.92
C THR A 605 26.83 23.88 1.72
N ALA A 606 28.04 23.56 1.32
CA ALA A 606 28.92 22.62 2.00
C ALA A 606 30.26 23.27 2.32
N ASP A 607 30.91 22.81 3.38
CA ASP A 607 32.28 23.15 3.75
C ASP A 607 33.31 22.37 2.93
N HIS A 608 33.07 21.08 2.70
CA HIS A 608 33.84 20.20 1.81
C HIS A 608 32.97 19.06 1.25
N GLY A 609 33.53 18.16 0.49
CA GLY A 609 32.96 16.89 0.05
C GLY A 609 33.81 15.71 0.54
N PHE A 610 33.56 14.55 0.00
CA PHE A 610 34.32 13.33 0.27
C PHE A 610 34.41 12.46 -0.99
N LEU A 611 35.33 11.52 -1.00
CA LEU A 611 35.41 10.44 -1.97
C LEU A 611 35.06 9.13 -1.27
N PHE A 612 34.21 8.33 -1.88
CA PHE A 612 33.82 7.03 -1.35
C PHE A 612 33.83 5.95 -2.43
N GLN A 613 34.26 4.78 -2.05
CA GLN A 613 34.36 3.59 -2.87
C GLN A 613 33.89 2.38 -2.04
N ASP A 614 32.98 1.54 -2.59
CA ASP A 614 32.38 0.43 -1.83
C ASP A 614 33.35 -0.73 -1.57
N THR A 615 34.31 -0.91 -2.47
CA THR A 615 35.35 -1.93 -2.38
C THR A 615 36.70 -1.32 -2.01
N ALA A 616 37.49 -2.03 -1.22
CA ALA A 616 38.85 -1.60 -0.92
C ALA A 616 39.68 -1.48 -2.20
N LEU A 617 40.55 -0.47 -2.26
CA LEU A 617 41.57 -0.39 -3.33
C LEU A 617 42.46 -1.63 -3.25
N SER A 618 42.81 -2.18 -4.42
CA SER A 618 43.78 -3.25 -4.46
C SER A 618 45.18 -2.70 -4.07
N ASP A 619 45.98 -3.47 -3.33
CA ASP A 619 47.34 -3.10 -2.89
C ASP A 619 48.32 -2.78 -4.06
N SER A 620 47.83 -2.80 -5.28
CA SER A 620 48.57 -2.50 -6.50
C SER A 620 48.41 -1.07 -7.05
N PHE A 621 47.81 -0.18 -6.25
CA PHE A 621 47.71 1.24 -6.61
C PHE A 621 48.64 2.09 -5.76
#